data_d347f9b88a195381717cf00ecd74c505
#
_entry.id   d347f9b88a195381717cf00ecd74c505
#
_cell.length_a   1.000
_cell.length_b   1.000
_cell.length_c   1.000
_cell.angle_alpha   90.00
_cell.angle_beta   90.00
_cell.angle_gamma   90.00
#
_symmetry.space_group_name_H-M   'P 1'
#
loop_
_entity.id
_entity.type
_entity.pdbx_description
1 polymer ?
#
loop_
_entity_poly.entity_id
_entity_poly.type
_entity_poly.pdbx_seq_one_letter_code
_entity_poly.pdbx_strand_id
1 'polypeptide(L)'
;MASLGTSSTSTDQSQITPRSKDLLFELVEDIKNKGLVLFLGSGINGSAVPQWNALLTMLLDKSLHWIEHEDRRIQKYQYKLAEWCNQNFGMSAQASIVKKLFGAERYRLEIQNILYSNTQNVEHDVEEFCRKKRSRKKLAEYNLLYQVAQLCSSPHVKAVATFNFDTLLETALKTIGKRRPQPHYGDVDSTR
;
A
#
# COMPACT_ATOMS: atom_id res chain seq x y z
N MET A 1 -0.12 -41.51 34.11
CA MET A 1 -1.14 -40.47 34.14
C MET A 1 -0.41 -39.13 34.02
N ALA A 2 -0.41 -38.52 32.86
CA ALA A 2 0.21 -37.23 32.58
C ALA A 2 -0.89 -36.21 32.32
N SER A 3 -0.93 -35.19 33.17
CA SER A 3 -1.89 -34.09 33.16
C SER A 3 -1.49 -33.10 32.07
N LEU A 4 -2.36 -32.94 31.06
CA LEU A 4 -2.25 -31.92 30.03
C LEU A 4 -2.76 -30.59 30.60
N GLY A 5 -1.84 -29.67 30.83
CA GLY A 5 -2.15 -28.28 31.19
C GLY A 5 -2.66 -27.53 29.96
N THR A 6 -3.92 -27.11 29.99
CA THR A 6 -4.52 -26.18 29.01
C THR A 6 -4.03 -24.79 29.29
N SER A 7 -3.15 -24.25 28.46
CA SER A 7 -2.79 -22.83 28.46
C SER A 7 -3.91 -22.03 27.80
N SER A 8 -4.69 -21.34 28.60
CA SER A 8 -5.66 -20.31 28.16
C SER A 8 -4.88 -19.08 27.69
N THR A 9 -4.86 -18.85 26.39
CA THR A 9 -4.45 -17.56 25.80
C THR A 9 -5.50 -16.51 26.15
N SER A 10 -5.20 -15.69 27.16
CA SER A 10 -5.96 -14.48 27.47
C SER A 10 -5.77 -13.49 26.32
N THR A 11 -6.83 -13.24 25.59
CA THR A 11 -6.93 -12.14 24.62
C THR A 11 -6.85 -10.85 25.42
N ASP A 12 -5.73 -10.15 25.30
CA ASP A 12 -5.49 -8.85 25.92
C ASP A 12 -6.47 -7.83 25.30
N GLN A 13 -7.62 -7.67 25.92
CA GLN A 13 -8.53 -6.56 25.64
C GLN A 13 -7.89 -5.31 26.26
N SER A 14 -7.11 -4.59 25.46
CA SER A 14 -6.57 -3.29 25.83
C SER A 14 -7.71 -2.38 26.29
N GLN A 15 -7.86 -2.27 27.62
CA GLN A 15 -8.87 -1.39 28.23
C GLN A 15 -8.53 0.05 27.86
N ILE A 16 -9.40 0.66 27.08
CA ILE A 16 -9.30 2.09 26.74
C ILE A 16 -9.42 2.86 28.06
N THR A 17 -8.34 3.55 28.44
CA THR A 17 -8.32 4.35 29.67
C THR A 17 -9.32 5.51 29.60
N PRO A 18 -9.85 6.02 30.73
CA PRO A 18 -10.72 7.18 30.73
C PRO A 18 -10.16 8.36 29.95
N ARG A 19 -8.89 8.68 30.14
CA ARG A 19 -8.18 9.75 29.40
C ARG A 19 -8.17 9.55 27.89
N SER A 20 -8.08 8.30 27.42
CA SER A 20 -8.13 7.99 25.98
C SER A 20 -9.53 8.22 25.41
N LYS A 21 -10.59 8.05 26.20
CA LYS A 21 -11.96 8.34 25.78
C LYS A 21 -12.18 9.83 25.61
N ASP A 22 -11.70 10.65 26.54
CA ASP A 22 -11.83 12.11 26.46
C ASP A 22 -11.12 12.66 25.23
N LEU A 23 -9.90 12.20 24.96
CA LEU A 23 -9.16 12.57 23.76
C LEU A 23 -9.86 12.14 22.46
N LEU A 24 -10.53 10.99 22.44
CA LEU A 24 -11.32 10.57 21.29
C LEU A 24 -12.54 11.47 21.07
N PHE A 25 -13.22 11.90 22.14
CA PHE A 25 -14.33 12.83 22.02
C PHE A 25 -13.87 14.19 21.49
N GLU A 26 -12.80 14.75 22.01
CA GLU A 26 -12.20 15.99 21.51
C GLU A 26 -11.84 15.89 20.04
N LEU A 27 -11.19 14.79 19.62
CA LEU A 27 -10.84 14.53 18.23
C LEU A 27 -12.07 14.47 17.33
N VAL A 28 -13.14 13.77 17.78
CA VAL A 28 -14.39 13.68 17.01
C VAL A 28 -15.05 15.04 16.84
N GLU A 29 -15.08 15.88 17.87
CA GLU A 29 -15.62 17.24 17.79
C GLU A 29 -14.77 18.14 16.88
N ASP A 30 -13.45 18.04 16.96
CA ASP A 30 -12.55 18.74 16.04
C ASP A 30 -12.77 18.33 14.59
N ILE A 31 -12.91 17.03 14.31
CA ILE A 31 -13.22 16.52 12.96
C ILE A 31 -14.56 17.04 12.45
N LYS A 32 -15.58 17.06 13.27
CA LYS A 32 -16.89 17.61 12.89
C LYS A 32 -16.84 19.10 12.55
N ASN A 33 -16.10 19.86 13.32
CA ASN A 33 -16.06 21.32 13.20
C ASN A 33 -15.06 21.79 12.11
N LYS A 34 -13.86 21.20 12.06
CA LYS A 34 -12.76 21.64 11.19
C LYS A 34 -12.65 20.77 9.93
N GLY A 35 -13.16 19.55 9.96
CA GLY A 35 -12.95 18.54 8.93
C GLY A 35 -11.63 17.78 9.09
N LEU A 36 -11.46 16.74 8.29
CA LEU A 36 -10.31 15.85 8.32
C LEU A 36 -9.61 15.81 6.97
N VAL A 37 -8.29 15.88 6.97
CA VAL A 37 -7.43 15.58 5.83
C VAL A 37 -6.69 14.30 6.13
N LEU A 38 -6.77 13.33 5.23
CA LEU A 38 -6.12 12.03 5.38
C LEU A 38 -4.88 11.95 4.51
N PHE A 39 -3.78 11.45 5.08
CA PHE A 39 -2.57 11.09 4.34
C PHE A 39 -2.42 9.58 4.42
N LEU A 40 -2.47 8.93 3.26
CA LEU A 40 -2.51 7.48 3.16
C LEU A 40 -1.27 6.96 2.42
N GLY A 41 -0.70 5.89 2.95
CA GLY A 41 0.41 5.16 2.34
C GLY A 41 0.01 3.72 1.98
N SER A 42 0.95 2.97 1.40
CA SER A 42 0.73 1.61 0.89
C SER A 42 0.22 0.59 1.92
N GLY A 43 0.37 0.88 3.21
CA GLY A 43 -0.13 0.01 4.28
C GLY A 43 -1.64 -0.22 4.27
N ILE A 44 -2.43 0.65 3.63
CA ILE A 44 -3.89 0.48 3.53
C ILE A 44 -4.29 -0.70 2.64
N ASN A 45 -3.42 -1.11 1.72
CA ASN A 45 -3.68 -2.18 0.77
C ASN A 45 -3.35 -3.58 1.33
N GLY A 46 -2.83 -3.65 2.57
CA GLY A 46 -2.47 -4.91 3.23
C GLY A 46 -1.45 -5.71 2.41
N SER A 47 -1.78 -6.96 2.11
CA SER A 47 -0.98 -7.87 1.28
C SER A 47 -1.40 -7.90 -0.19
N ALA A 48 -2.42 -7.13 -0.58
CA ALA A 48 -2.97 -7.14 -1.94
C ALA A 48 -1.96 -6.69 -3.00
N VAL A 49 -1.09 -5.75 -2.65
CA VAL A 49 0.02 -5.29 -3.49
C VAL A 49 1.32 -5.26 -2.68
N PRO A 50 2.48 -5.42 -3.34
CA PRO A 50 3.77 -5.34 -2.66
C PRO A 50 3.94 -4.00 -1.95
N GLN A 51 4.41 -4.05 -0.72
CA GLN A 51 4.83 -2.85 -0.02
C GLN A 51 6.11 -2.29 -0.64
N TRP A 52 6.40 -1.01 -0.34
CA TRP A 52 7.49 -0.27 -0.99
C TRP A 52 8.86 -0.98 -0.96
N ASN A 53 9.24 -1.59 0.16
CA ASN A 53 10.50 -2.35 0.26
C ASN A 53 10.51 -3.55 -0.70
N ALA A 54 9.43 -4.34 -0.72
CA ALA A 54 9.33 -5.49 -1.60
C ALA A 54 9.30 -5.07 -3.07
N LEU A 55 8.57 -4.00 -3.40
CA LEU A 55 8.51 -3.44 -4.73
C LEU A 55 9.90 -3.02 -5.23
N LEU A 56 10.67 -2.29 -4.40
CA LEU A 56 12.02 -1.87 -4.76
C LEU A 56 12.97 -3.05 -4.95
N THR A 57 12.89 -4.07 -4.08
CA THR A 57 13.69 -5.28 -4.25
C THR A 57 13.38 -5.99 -5.56
N MET A 58 12.10 -6.14 -5.92
CA MET A 58 11.69 -6.74 -7.18
C MET A 58 12.11 -5.91 -8.39
N LEU A 59 12.01 -4.59 -8.31
CA LEU A 59 12.46 -3.68 -9.37
C LEU A 59 13.98 -3.74 -9.56
N LEU A 60 14.74 -3.80 -8.47
CA LEU A 60 16.18 -3.91 -8.51
C LEU A 60 16.62 -5.23 -9.16
N ASP A 61 16.00 -6.34 -8.74
CA ASP A 61 16.27 -7.66 -9.33
C ASP A 61 15.97 -7.67 -10.84
N LYS A 62 14.82 -7.16 -11.25
CA LYS A 62 14.47 -7.04 -12.67
C LYS A 62 15.43 -6.12 -13.45
N SER A 63 15.87 -5.01 -12.85
CA SER A 63 16.79 -4.10 -13.52
C SER A 63 18.16 -4.73 -13.75
N LEU A 64 18.62 -5.53 -12.82
CA LEU A 64 19.87 -6.27 -12.94
C LEU A 64 19.75 -7.39 -13.98
N HIS A 65 18.63 -8.10 -14.03
CA HIS A 65 18.33 -9.10 -15.07
C HIS A 65 18.34 -8.48 -16.48
N TRP A 66 17.80 -7.28 -16.59
CA TRP A 66 17.77 -6.58 -17.88
C TRP A 66 19.17 -6.23 -18.37
N ILE A 67 20.06 -5.75 -17.48
CA ILE A 67 21.46 -5.47 -17.80
C ILE A 67 22.23 -6.74 -18.16
N GLU A 68 21.88 -7.86 -17.53
CA GLU A 68 22.50 -9.16 -17.80
C GLU A 68 22.33 -9.60 -19.26
N HIS A 69 21.17 -9.33 -19.87
CA HIS A 69 20.94 -9.60 -21.29
C HIS A 69 21.92 -8.83 -22.19
N GLU A 70 22.39 -7.68 -21.74
CA GLU A 70 23.38 -6.88 -22.47
C GLU A 70 24.84 -7.24 -22.12
N ASP A 71 25.12 -7.69 -20.87
CA ASP A 71 26.47 -8.08 -20.44
C ASP A 71 26.46 -9.33 -19.52
N ARG A 72 26.78 -10.50 -20.12
CA ARG A 72 26.86 -11.80 -19.43
C ARG A 72 27.82 -11.85 -18.23
N ARG A 73 28.76 -10.90 -18.12
CA ARG A 73 29.71 -10.85 -17.01
C ARG A 73 29.03 -10.45 -15.70
N ILE A 74 27.89 -9.77 -15.76
CA ILE A 74 27.15 -9.30 -14.59
C ILE A 74 26.37 -10.44 -13.94
N GLN A 75 25.94 -11.45 -14.69
CA GLN A 75 25.13 -12.57 -14.22
C GLN A 75 25.66 -13.22 -12.92
N LYS A 76 26.95 -13.46 -12.86
CA LYS A 76 27.59 -14.12 -11.71
C LYS A 76 27.47 -13.32 -10.41
N TYR A 77 27.28 -11.99 -10.48
CA TYR A 77 27.30 -11.10 -9.32
C TYR A 77 25.95 -10.48 -9.01
N GLN A 78 24.94 -10.73 -9.83
CA GLN A 78 23.65 -10.09 -9.79
C GLN A 78 22.98 -10.19 -8.41
N TYR A 79 22.84 -11.40 -7.87
CA TYR A 79 22.24 -11.62 -6.56
C TYR A 79 23.01 -10.89 -5.45
N LYS A 80 24.34 -10.95 -5.47
CA LYS A 80 25.18 -10.24 -4.49
C LYS A 80 25.05 -8.73 -4.61
N LEU A 81 24.87 -8.22 -5.83
CA LEU A 81 24.71 -6.79 -6.07
C LEU A 81 23.35 -6.29 -5.57
N ALA A 82 22.28 -7.04 -5.80
CA ALA A 82 20.95 -6.71 -5.27
C ALA A 82 20.95 -6.69 -3.72
N GLU A 83 21.52 -7.74 -3.12
CA GLU A 83 21.67 -7.82 -1.66
C GLU A 83 22.53 -6.67 -1.11
N TRP A 84 23.66 -6.39 -1.74
CA TRP A 84 24.53 -5.28 -1.35
C TRP A 84 23.81 -3.93 -1.45
N CYS A 85 23.06 -3.68 -2.51
CA CYS A 85 22.26 -2.47 -2.66
C CYS A 85 21.22 -2.35 -1.53
N ASN A 86 20.53 -3.43 -1.21
CA ASN A 86 19.54 -3.45 -0.14
C ASN A 86 20.15 -3.17 1.25
N GLN A 87 21.37 -3.62 1.49
CA GLN A 87 22.07 -3.41 2.77
C GLN A 87 22.70 -2.02 2.90
N ASN A 88 23.14 -1.41 1.80
CA ASN A 88 23.97 -0.21 1.82
C ASN A 88 23.26 1.07 1.39
N PHE A 89 22.08 0.97 0.76
CA PHE A 89 21.33 2.13 0.30
C PHE A 89 19.94 2.20 0.92
N GLY A 90 19.54 3.40 1.35
CA GLY A 90 18.16 3.66 1.74
C GLY A 90 17.22 3.61 0.51
N MET A 91 15.92 3.45 0.77
CA MET A 91 14.88 3.26 -0.25
C MET A 91 14.90 4.32 -1.36
N SER A 92 15.12 5.59 -1.02
CA SER A 92 15.17 6.69 -1.99
C SER A 92 16.35 6.54 -2.96
N ALA A 93 17.52 6.12 -2.45
CA ALA A 93 18.69 5.87 -3.29
C ALA A 93 18.48 4.65 -4.19
N GLN A 94 17.91 3.56 -3.66
CA GLN A 94 17.55 2.38 -4.44
C GLN A 94 16.59 2.73 -5.57
N ALA A 95 15.52 3.49 -5.30
CA ALA A 95 14.57 3.95 -6.31
C ALA A 95 15.26 4.78 -7.41
N SER A 96 16.20 5.64 -7.02
CA SER A 96 16.97 6.46 -7.96
C SER A 96 17.89 5.61 -8.84
N ILE A 97 18.53 4.60 -8.27
CA ILE A 97 19.38 3.64 -9.03
C ILE A 97 18.51 2.90 -10.05
N VAL A 98 17.42 2.28 -9.61
CA VAL A 98 16.53 1.52 -10.49
C VAL A 98 15.96 2.39 -11.61
N LYS A 99 15.54 3.62 -11.29
CA LYS A 99 15.06 4.57 -12.29
C LYS A 99 16.11 4.93 -13.33
N LYS A 100 17.37 5.08 -12.92
CA LYS A 100 18.49 5.33 -13.84
C LYS A 100 18.76 4.13 -14.73
N LEU A 101 18.70 2.92 -14.19
CA LEU A 101 18.95 1.68 -14.94
C LEU A 101 17.89 1.42 -16.01
N PHE A 102 16.62 1.60 -15.67
CA PHE A 102 15.51 1.38 -16.61
C PHE A 102 15.24 2.56 -17.56
N GLY A 103 15.55 3.77 -17.14
CA GLY A 103 14.98 4.98 -17.72
C GLY A 103 13.53 5.24 -17.24
N ALA A 104 13.04 6.46 -17.43
CA ALA A 104 11.79 6.91 -16.79
C ALA A 104 10.54 6.13 -17.23
N GLU A 105 10.41 5.85 -18.54
CA GLU A 105 9.23 5.16 -19.07
C GLU A 105 9.19 3.70 -18.65
N ARG A 106 10.30 2.98 -18.80
CA ARG A 106 10.38 1.58 -18.43
C ARG A 106 10.22 1.39 -16.91
N TYR A 107 10.78 2.29 -16.11
CA TYR A 107 10.58 2.29 -14.66
C TYR A 107 9.10 2.33 -14.28
N ARG A 108 8.30 3.20 -14.93
CA ARG A 108 6.85 3.27 -14.72
C ARG A 108 6.15 1.97 -15.10
N LEU A 109 6.48 1.41 -16.27
CA LEU A 109 5.89 0.15 -16.74
C LEU A 109 6.22 -1.02 -15.80
N GLU A 110 7.46 -1.11 -15.32
CA GLU A 110 7.86 -2.19 -14.41
C GLU A 110 7.22 -2.06 -13.03
N ILE A 111 7.00 -0.85 -12.53
CA ILE A 111 6.18 -0.63 -11.32
C ILE A 111 4.78 -1.19 -11.54
N GLN A 112 4.12 -0.83 -12.62
CA GLN A 112 2.76 -1.31 -12.93
C GLN A 112 2.74 -2.84 -13.06
N ASN A 113 3.70 -3.40 -13.80
CA ASN A 113 3.81 -4.85 -13.98
C ASN A 113 3.97 -5.58 -12.65
N ILE A 114 4.78 -5.09 -11.72
CA ILE A 114 4.99 -5.73 -10.42
C ILE A 114 3.78 -5.57 -9.51
N LEU A 115 3.20 -4.37 -9.45
CA LEU A 115 2.03 -4.12 -8.61
C LEU A 115 0.84 -5.01 -8.97
N TYR A 116 0.69 -5.31 -10.27
CA TYR A 116 -0.47 -6.05 -10.79
C TYR A 116 -0.12 -7.46 -11.31
N SER A 117 1.14 -7.93 -11.17
CA SER A 117 1.60 -9.21 -11.73
C SER A 117 0.92 -10.44 -11.13
N ASN A 118 0.57 -10.39 -9.87
CA ASN A 118 -0.02 -11.53 -9.14
C ASN A 118 -1.55 -11.53 -9.16
N THR A 119 -2.15 -10.53 -9.78
CA THR A 119 -3.58 -10.29 -9.67
C THR A 119 -4.11 -9.77 -10.99
N GLN A 120 -4.44 -10.67 -11.89
CA GLN A 120 -5.13 -10.33 -13.13
C GLN A 120 -6.45 -9.58 -12.90
N ASN A 121 -6.90 -9.46 -11.63
CA ASN A 121 -8.18 -8.89 -11.25
C ASN A 121 -8.20 -8.22 -9.87
N VAL A 122 -7.09 -7.60 -9.37
CA VAL A 122 -7.14 -6.92 -8.03
C VAL A 122 -8.27 -5.92 -7.97
N GLU A 123 -8.44 -5.11 -8.99
CA GLU A 123 -9.53 -4.12 -9.06
C GLU A 123 -10.89 -4.80 -9.00
N HIS A 124 -11.06 -5.92 -9.73
CA HIS A 124 -12.28 -6.72 -9.68
C HIS A 124 -12.51 -7.33 -8.29
N ASP A 125 -11.48 -7.85 -7.65
CA ASP A 125 -11.56 -8.42 -6.30
C ASP A 125 -11.94 -7.36 -5.27
N VAL A 126 -11.36 -6.14 -5.36
CA VAL A 126 -11.76 -5.00 -4.55
C VAL A 126 -13.21 -4.62 -4.79
N GLU A 127 -13.64 -4.55 -6.05
CA GLU A 127 -15.04 -4.27 -6.38
C GLU A 127 -15.99 -5.33 -5.82
N GLU A 128 -15.66 -6.60 -6.00
CA GLU A 128 -16.47 -7.71 -5.48
C GLU A 128 -16.57 -7.65 -3.95
N PHE A 129 -15.45 -7.40 -3.26
CA PHE A 129 -15.42 -7.25 -1.82
C PHE A 129 -16.30 -6.09 -1.36
N CYS A 130 -16.14 -4.92 -1.97
CA CYS A 130 -16.90 -3.72 -1.63
C CYS A 130 -18.41 -3.87 -1.88
N ARG A 131 -18.81 -4.56 -2.94
CA ARG A 131 -20.24 -4.81 -3.26
C ARG A 131 -20.89 -5.81 -2.33
N LYS A 132 -20.22 -6.93 -2.08
CA LYS A 132 -20.86 -8.07 -1.39
C LYS A 132 -20.82 -7.98 0.11
N LYS A 133 -20.02 -7.07 0.71
CA LYS A 133 -19.82 -6.93 2.17
C LYS A 133 -19.58 -8.29 2.89
N ARG A 134 -19.22 -9.32 2.13
CA ARG A 134 -19.06 -10.67 2.66
C ARG A 134 -17.60 -10.87 3.01
N SER A 135 -17.36 -11.08 4.30
CA SER A 135 -16.13 -11.62 4.86
C SER A 135 -15.88 -13.03 4.32
N ARG A 136 -15.44 -13.14 3.06
CA ARG A 136 -14.77 -14.35 2.62
C ARG A 136 -13.35 -14.26 3.15
N LYS A 137 -12.90 -15.29 3.87
CA LYS A 137 -11.55 -15.39 4.43
C LYS A 137 -10.46 -15.07 3.40
N LYS A 138 -10.73 -15.34 2.11
CA LYS A 138 -9.86 -15.07 0.95
C LYS A 138 -9.73 -13.59 0.59
N LEU A 139 -10.66 -12.73 1.05
CA LEU A 139 -10.69 -11.30 0.72
C LEU A 139 -10.53 -10.41 1.96
N ALA A 140 -10.16 -11.01 3.10
CA ALA A 140 -9.96 -10.29 4.37
C ALA A 140 -8.84 -9.24 4.27
N GLU A 141 -7.91 -9.41 3.33
CA GLU A 141 -6.83 -8.48 3.03
C GLU A 141 -7.32 -7.09 2.58
N TYR A 142 -8.52 -7.00 1.98
CA TYR A 142 -9.11 -5.74 1.54
C TYR A 142 -9.94 -5.03 2.63
N ASN A 143 -10.05 -5.62 3.82
CA ASN A 143 -10.92 -5.08 4.87
C ASN A 143 -10.47 -3.69 5.33
N LEU A 144 -9.18 -3.48 5.50
CA LEU A 144 -8.63 -2.17 5.88
C LEU A 144 -8.88 -1.13 4.78
N LEU A 145 -8.62 -1.48 3.52
CA LEU A 145 -8.90 -0.62 2.37
C LEU A 145 -10.38 -0.21 2.32
N TYR A 146 -11.29 -1.17 2.55
CA TYR A 146 -12.73 -0.89 2.60
C TYR A 146 -13.12 0.06 3.73
N GLN A 147 -12.60 -0.15 4.94
CA GLN A 147 -12.84 0.73 6.08
C GLN A 147 -12.31 2.15 5.83
N VAL A 148 -11.10 2.26 5.27
CA VAL A 148 -10.53 3.55 4.88
C VAL A 148 -11.39 4.23 3.81
N ALA A 149 -11.85 3.50 2.80
CA ALA A 149 -12.73 4.04 1.77
C ALA A 149 -14.08 4.50 2.34
N GLN A 150 -14.65 3.78 3.33
CA GLN A 150 -15.83 4.24 4.05
C GLN A 150 -15.57 5.54 4.82
N LEU A 151 -14.44 5.65 5.50
CA LEU A 151 -14.03 6.87 6.19
C LEU A 151 -13.87 8.03 5.23
N CYS A 152 -13.19 7.82 4.10
CA CYS A 152 -13.02 8.82 3.04
C CYS A 152 -14.36 9.29 2.45
N SER A 153 -15.39 8.46 2.51
CA SER A 153 -16.75 8.80 2.07
C SER A 153 -17.53 9.64 3.08
N SER A 154 -16.98 9.89 4.28
CA SER A 154 -17.60 10.74 5.29
C SER A 154 -17.65 12.20 4.84
N PRO A 155 -18.74 12.95 5.15
CA PRO A 155 -18.83 14.38 4.83
C PRO A 155 -17.80 15.23 5.57
N HIS A 156 -17.22 14.70 6.64
CA HIS A 156 -16.21 15.39 7.43
C HIS A 156 -14.78 15.24 6.85
N VAL A 157 -14.56 14.33 5.91
CA VAL A 157 -13.27 14.23 5.20
C VAL A 157 -13.24 15.23 4.06
N LYS A 158 -12.40 16.23 4.18
CA LYS A 158 -12.25 17.35 3.23
C LYS A 158 -11.37 16.96 2.05
N ALA A 159 -10.27 16.25 2.32
CA ALA A 159 -9.32 15.83 1.32
C ALA A 159 -8.62 14.53 1.72
N VAL A 160 -8.14 13.81 0.73
CA VAL A 160 -7.33 12.60 0.88
C VAL A 160 -6.12 12.76 -0.02
N ALA A 161 -4.94 12.65 0.56
CA ALA A 161 -3.68 12.58 -0.17
C ALA A 161 -3.16 11.14 -0.07
N THR A 162 -2.84 10.52 -1.20
CA THR A 162 -2.25 9.19 -1.24
C THR A 162 -0.90 9.23 -1.94
N PHE A 163 0.05 8.47 -1.40
CA PHE A 163 1.36 8.23 -1.98
C PHE A 163 1.46 6.85 -2.63
N ASN A 164 0.33 6.17 -2.77
CA ASN A 164 0.27 4.86 -3.41
C ASN A 164 0.38 5.01 -4.93
N PHE A 165 1.02 4.04 -5.56
CA PHE A 165 1.13 3.95 -7.02
C PHE A 165 -0.03 3.19 -7.67
N ASP A 166 -0.87 2.56 -6.83
CA ASP A 166 -2.03 1.77 -7.27
C ASP A 166 -3.32 2.61 -7.23
N THR A 167 -4.38 2.09 -7.85
CA THR A 167 -5.70 2.71 -7.96
C THR A 167 -6.75 2.03 -7.07
N LEU A 168 -6.33 1.24 -6.09
CA LEU A 168 -7.24 0.41 -5.31
C LEU A 168 -8.19 1.23 -4.43
N LEU A 169 -7.69 2.35 -3.87
CA LEU A 169 -8.52 3.26 -3.08
C LEU A 169 -9.60 3.90 -3.94
N GLU A 170 -9.26 4.38 -5.12
CA GLU A 170 -10.18 4.98 -6.09
C GLU A 170 -11.24 3.97 -6.54
N THR A 171 -10.83 2.72 -6.76
CA THR A 171 -11.73 1.62 -7.11
C THR A 171 -12.71 1.31 -5.98
N ALA A 172 -12.23 1.25 -4.74
CA ALA A 172 -13.07 1.05 -3.57
C ALA A 172 -14.07 2.21 -3.38
N LEU A 173 -13.62 3.46 -3.53
CA LEU A 173 -14.46 4.65 -3.42
C LEU A 173 -15.55 4.71 -4.49
N LYS A 174 -15.22 4.38 -5.74
CA LYS A 174 -16.20 4.28 -6.83
C LYS A 174 -17.26 3.22 -6.52
N THR A 175 -16.83 2.08 -6.00
CA THR A 175 -17.74 0.94 -5.74
C THR A 175 -18.66 1.19 -4.54
N ILE A 176 -18.18 1.87 -3.50
CA ILE A 176 -19.00 2.26 -2.34
C ILE A 176 -20.05 3.32 -2.74
N GLY A 177 -19.84 4.06 -3.83
CA GLY A 177 -20.87 4.85 -4.51
C GLY A 177 -21.26 6.17 -3.84
N LYS A 178 -20.51 6.66 -2.86
CA LYS A 178 -20.90 7.86 -2.12
C LYS A 178 -20.25 9.16 -2.60
N ARG A 179 -19.10 9.11 -3.26
CA ARG A 179 -18.42 10.24 -3.93
C ARG A 179 -17.63 9.71 -5.12
N ARG A 180 -17.68 10.41 -6.24
CA ARG A 180 -16.70 10.21 -7.31
C ARG A 180 -15.44 10.98 -6.89
N PRO A 181 -14.31 10.33 -6.58
CA PRO A 181 -13.08 11.05 -6.39
C PRO A 181 -12.77 11.81 -7.67
N GLN A 182 -12.46 13.09 -7.55
CA GLN A 182 -11.81 13.82 -8.63
C GLN A 182 -10.32 13.80 -8.30
N PRO A 183 -9.53 12.93 -8.91
CA PRO A 183 -8.11 12.88 -8.68
C PRO A 183 -7.48 14.15 -9.26
N HIS A 184 -6.84 14.93 -8.41
CA HIS A 184 -5.90 15.95 -8.82
C HIS A 184 -4.51 15.33 -8.75
N TYR A 185 -3.99 14.95 -9.90
CA TYR A 185 -2.58 14.62 -10.02
C TYR A 185 -1.83 15.95 -9.98
N GLY A 186 -1.03 16.17 -8.94
CA GLY A 186 -0.12 17.30 -8.92
C GLY A 186 0.78 17.19 -10.14
N ASP A 187 0.70 18.14 -11.05
CA ASP A 187 1.68 18.31 -12.08
C ASP A 187 3.03 18.51 -11.39
N VAL A 188 3.82 17.46 -11.36
CA VAL A 188 5.25 17.60 -11.09
C VAL A 188 5.80 18.29 -12.32
N ASP A 189 5.74 19.61 -12.28
CA ASP A 189 6.37 20.45 -13.27
C ASP A 189 7.80 19.95 -13.47
N SER A 190 8.04 19.36 -14.62
CA SER A 190 9.34 18.85 -15.06
C SER A 190 10.23 19.98 -15.56
N THR A 191 10.11 21.15 -14.92
CA THR A 191 10.98 22.31 -15.18
C THR A 191 11.82 22.59 -13.94
N ARG A 192 12.92 21.83 -13.81
CA ARG A 192 14.21 22.33 -13.31
C ARG A 192 15.32 21.30 -13.55
#